data_3d05fafd52e7f42ab1b6a0bdfa52ec24
#
_entry.id   3d05fafd52e7f42ab1b6a0bdfa52ec24
#
_cell.length_a   1.000
_cell.length_b   1.000
_cell.length_c   1.000
_cell.angle_alpha   90.00
_cell.angle_beta   90.00
_cell.angle_gamma   90.00
#
_symmetry.space_group_name_H-M   'P 1'
#
loop_
_entity.id
_entity.type
_entity.pdbx_description
1 polymer ?
#
loop_
_entity_poly.entity_id
_entity_poly.type
_entity_poly.pdbx_seq_one_letter_code
_entity_poly.pdbx_strand_id
1 'polypeptide(L)'
;MKLTELDKNFQTLIPDEQGFVYRDVLSGTFALEGLPWHTSNKETYYRFPERLTEKEVNRGALELAHNTSGACIRFKTNSTEIILKAELAWDLGLKHNVGRRGFDSYIRHPDGSLTFHRLVRPGPQDDSVIGSCAQNPSGVMREYWINLPPYGGVTKIEIGLKAEAQLEAPPPHAIPKPILFYGSSITQGGCASRPGSTYTSMLCRTLDAEQINLGFSGCGKGEPAVAEAIAELDLAAFVLDYDHNAPTVEHLEATHSNFFKIIRAKHPELPIIIISRCDFYASEESILQRREIIRKTYTDALNAGDKNVYFIDGEILWGTEMRDACTWDGCHPNDLGFYRMYERILPVLKQVLSIK
;
A
#
# COMPACT_ATOMS: atom_id res chain seq x y z
N MET A 1 -8.70 -42.81 11.53
CA MET A 1 -8.59 -41.39 11.87
C MET A 1 -7.21 -40.91 11.47
N LYS A 2 -7.10 -40.01 10.52
CA LYS A 2 -5.79 -39.51 10.08
C LYS A 2 -5.29 -38.47 11.10
N LEU A 3 -3.99 -38.41 11.35
CA LEU A 3 -3.40 -37.43 12.29
C LEU A 3 -3.81 -35.97 11.95
N THR A 4 -4.03 -35.67 10.68
CA THR A 4 -4.57 -34.38 10.18
C THR A 4 -6.01 -34.08 10.58
N GLU A 5 -6.78 -35.08 11.05
CA GLU A 5 -8.13 -34.88 11.59
C GLU A 5 -8.11 -34.59 13.09
N LEU A 6 -7.00 -34.89 13.77
CA LEU A 6 -6.79 -34.69 15.19
C LEU A 6 -6.15 -33.34 15.53
N ASP A 7 -5.28 -32.86 14.66
CA ASP A 7 -4.62 -31.55 14.82
C ASP A 7 -4.50 -30.87 13.44
N LYS A 8 -5.20 -29.77 13.25
CA LYS A 8 -5.15 -28.97 12.02
C LYS A 8 -3.74 -28.39 11.73
N ASN A 9 -2.88 -28.36 12.75
CA ASN A 9 -1.47 -27.92 12.61
C ASN A 9 -0.57 -29.07 12.15
N PHE A 10 -1.02 -30.32 12.18
CA PHE A 10 -0.31 -31.48 11.63
C PHE A 10 -0.62 -31.65 10.13
N GLN A 11 -0.39 -30.63 9.35
CA GLN A 11 -0.33 -30.81 7.89
C GLN A 11 0.99 -31.51 7.58
N THR A 12 0.90 -32.76 7.16
CA THR A 12 2.01 -33.42 6.44
C THR A 12 2.19 -32.66 5.13
N LEU A 13 3.15 -31.74 5.14
CA LEU A 13 3.50 -30.95 3.96
C LEU A 13 4.21 -31.89 2.99
N ILE A 14 3.47 -32.43 2.03
CA ILE A 14 4.01 -33.35 1.02
C ILE A 14 4.61 -32.48 -0.09
N PRO A 15 5.91 -32.65 -0.40
CA PRO A 15 6.52 -31.96 -1.53
C PRO A 15 5.84 -32.36 -2.85
N ASP A 16 5.72 -31.41 -3.76
CA ASP A 16 5.34 -31.68 -5.14
C ASP A 16 6.47 -32.43 -5.91
N GLU A 17 6.23 -32.74 -7.17
CA GLU A 17 7.21 -33.44 -8.04
C GLU A 17 8.54 -32.67 -8.21
N GLN A 18 8.52 -31.34 -7.96
CA GLN A 18 9.69 -30.46 -8.03
C GLN A 18 10.35 -30.24 -6.66
N GLY A 19 9.83 -30.87 -5.60
CA GLY A 19 10.34 -30.79 -4.24
C GLY A 19 9.93 -29.52 -3.48
N PHE A 20 8.85 -28.83 -3.90
CA PHE A 20 8.30 -27.67 -3.19
C PHE A 20 7.19 -28.08 -2.23
N VAL A 21 7.23 -27.50 -1.04
CA VAL A 21 6.20 -27.54 -0.04
C VAL A 21 5.49 -26.19 0.00
N TYR A 22 4.18 -26.17 -0.26
CA TYR A 22 3.37 -24.95 -0.27
C TYR A 22 2.79 -24.70 1.11
N ARG A 23 2.89 -23.45 1.57
CA ARG A 23 2.35 -23.00 2.85
C ARG A 23 1.46 -21.79 2.62
N ASP A 24 0.27 -21.82 3.17
CA ASP A 24 -0.63 -20.67 3.19
C ASP A 24 0.03 -19.52 3.97
N VAL A 25 -0.01 -18.31 3.44
CA VAL A 25 0.59 -17.13 4.09
C VAL A 25 -0.09 -16.79 5.42
N LEU A 26 -1.30 -17.28 5.65
CA LEU A 26 -2.03 -17.12 6.90
C LEU A 26 -1.63 -18.13 7.98
N SER A 27 -0.68 -19.03 7.71
CA SER A 27 -0.24 -20.08 8.65
C SER A 27 0.69 -19.62 9.78
N GLY A 28 0.89 -18.31 9.94
CA GLY A 28 1.47 -17.72 11.15
C GLY A 28 2.97 -17.44 11.15
N THR A 29 3.76 -17.95 10.18
CA THR A 29 5.20 -17.63 10.08
C THR A 29 5.49 -16.47 9.11
N PHE A 30 4.59 -16.26 8.16
CA PHE A 30 4.63 -15.11 7.28
C PHE A 30 4.03 -13.89 7.98
N ALA A 31 4.62 -12.71 7.78
CA ALA A 31 3.97 -11.45 8.11
C ALA A 31 3.18 -10.96 6.89
N LEU A 32 1.85 -10.95 6.99
CA LEU A 32 0.96 -10.28 6.04
C LEU A 32 0.72 -8.87 6.55
N GLU A 33 1.23 -7.87 5.84
CA GLU A 33 1.25 -6.46 6.23
C GLU A 33 0.39 -5.61 5.28
N GLY A 34 0.06 -4.39 5.70
CA GLY A 34 -0.70 -3.42 4.89
C GLY A 34 -2.22 -3.62 4.88
N LEU A 35 -2.71 -4.60 5.63
CA LEU A 35 -4.12 -4.92 5.78
C LEU A 35 -4.51 -4.87 7.27
N PRO A 36 -4.70 -3.67 7.85
CA PRO A 36 -4.73 -3.50 9.30
C PRO A 36 -5.89 -4.22 10.00
N TRP A 37 -6.94 -4.57 9.27
CA TRP A 37 -8.11 -5.28 9.81
C TRP A 37 -8.18 -6.76 9.42
N HIS A 38 -7.14 -7.32 8.75
CA HIS A 38 -7.18 -8.69 8.24
C HIS A 38 -7.47 -9.74 9.33
N THR A 39 -7.01 -9.51 10.57
CA THR A 39 -7.24 -10.44 11.68
C THR A 39 -8.68 -10.36 12.22
N SER A 40 -9.31 -9.19 12.15
CA SER A 40 -10.68 -8.95 12.63
C SER A 40 -11.74 -9.17 11.55
N ASN A 41 -11.34 -9.16 10.29
CA ASN A 41 -12.22 -9.35 9.15
C ASN A 41 -12.41 -10.83 8.83
N LYS A 42 -13.60 -11.20 8.31
CA LYS A 42 -13.84 -12.52 7.70
C LYS A 42 -13.15 -12.62 6.35
N GLU A 43 -13.12 -11.51 5.60
CA GLU A 43 -12.42 -11.36 4.34
C GLU A 43 -11.00 -10.85 4.61
N THR A 44 -10.06 -11.73 4.75
CA THR A 44 -8.69 -11.43 5.21
C THR A 44 -7.95 -10.45 4.32
N TYR A 45 -8.16 -10.49 3.00
CA TYR A 45 -7.50 -9.61 2.02
C TYR A 45 -8.33 -8.38 1.69
N TYR A 46 -8.95 -7.76 2.69
CA TYR A 46 -9.82 -6.61 2.57
C TYR A 46 -9.23 -5.40 3.29
N ARG A 47 -9.20 -4.23 2.63
CA ARG A 47 -8.49 -3.03 3.15
C ARG A 47 -9.31 -2.18 4.11
N PHE A 48 -10.62 -2.39 4.22
CA PHE A 48 -11.48 -1.74 5.21
C PHE A 48 -11.87 -2.70 6.35
N PRO A 49 -12.32 -2.19 7.51
CA PRO A 49 -13.01 -3.03 8.48
C PRO A 49 -14.40 -3.40 7.96
N GLU A 50 -14.83 -4.66 8.17
CA GLU A 50 -16.12 -5.19 7.66
C GLU A 50 -17.36 -4.42 8.13
N ARG A 51 -17.25 -3.66 9.22
CA ARG A 51 -18.37 -2.84 9.72
C ARG A 51 -18.72 -1.66 8.81
N LEU A 52 -17.82 -1.22 7.92
CA LEU A 52 -18.11 -0.16 6.97
C LEU A 52 -18.99 -0.70 5.84
N THR A 53 -20.15 -0.09 5.66
CA THR A 53 -21.17 -0.48 4.67
C THR A 53 -21.52 0.68 3.74
N GLU A 54 -22.39 0.42 2.76
CA GLU A 54 -22.87 1.46 1.83
C GLU A 54 -23.65 2.60 2.53
N LYS A 55 -23.96 2.47 3.81
CA LYS A 55 -24.58 3.54 4.61
C LYS A 55 -23.58 4.64 4.98
N GLU A 56 -22.32 4.27 5.18
CA GLU A 56 -21.27 5.15 5.68
C GLU A 56 -20.25 5.53 4.63
N VAL A 57 -20.01 4.64 3.65
CA VAL A 57 -18.95 4.77 2.65
C VAL A 57 -19.52 4.51 1.26
N ASN A 58 -19.07 5.24 0.26
CA ASN A 58 -19.54 5.03 -1.11
C ASN A 58 -19.18 3.62 -1.61
N ARG A 59 -20.10 3.03 -2.38
CA ARG A 59 -19.99 1.66 -2.91
C ARG A 59 -18.68 1.40 -3.65
N GLY A 60 -18.21 2.37 -4.45
CA GLY A 60 -16.96 2.20 -5.21
C GLY A 60 -15.73 2.05 -4.32
N ALA A 61 -15.66 2.72 -3.16
CA ALA A 61 -14.57 2.53 -2.21
C ALA A 61 -14.65 1.15 -1.54
N LEU A 62 -15.86 0.65 -1.23
CA LEU A 62 -16.05 -0.70 -0.68
C LEU A 62 -15.64 -1.78 -1.70
N GLU A 63 -16.01 -1.63 -2.97
CA GLU A 63 -15.58 -2.55 -4.04
C GLU A 63 -14.05 -2.53 -4.21
N LEU A 64 -13.44 -1.33 -4.23
CA LEU A 64 -11.99 -1.18 -4.35
C LEU A 64 -11.22 -1.64 -3.09
N ALA A 65 -11.87 -1.75 -1.94
CA ALA A 65 -11.24 -2.27 -0.73
C ALA A 65 -10.83 -3.75 -0.86
N HIS A 66 -11.41 -4.49 -1.83
CA HIS A 66 -10.95 -5.85 -2.20
C HIS A 66 -9.63 -5.86 -2.99
N ASN A 67 -9.17 -4.72 -3.51
CA ASN A 67 -7.82 -4.64 -4.09
C ASN A 67 -6.78 -4.58 -2.97
N THR A 68 -5.64 -5.22 -3.19
CA THR A 68 -4.61 -5.41 -2.16
C THR A 68 -3.48 -4.38 -2.22
N SER A 69 -3.79 -3.16 -2.67
CA SER A 69 -2.80 -2.08 -2.75
C SER A 69 -2.09 -1.86 -1.42
N GLY A 70 -0.76 -1.84 -1.44
CA GLY A 70 0.07 -1.64 -0.26
C GLY A 70 0.29 -2.89 0.58
N ALA A 71 -0.46 -3.97 0.35
CA ALA A 71 -0.22 -5.20 1.08
C ALA A 71 1.10 -5.87 0.66
N CYS A 72 1.77 -6.47 1.63
CA CYS A 72 3.06 -7.12 1.47
C CYS A 72 3.15 -8.39 2.33
N ILE A 73 3.82 -9.41 1.79
CA ILE A 73 4.18 -10.62 2.54
C ILE A 73 5.67 -10.56 2.84
N ARG A 74 6.04 -10.68 4.12
CA ARG A 74 7.43 -10.72 4.54
C ARG A 74 7.76 -12.02 5.25
N PHE A 75 8.95 -12.54 5.00
CA PHE A 75 9.47 -13.74 5.65
C PHE A 75 10.97 -13.88 5.41
N LYS A 76 11.61 -14.80 6.14
CA LYS A 76 12.99 -15.22 5.88
C LYS A 76 13.03 -16.69 5.50
N THR A 77 13.87 -17.03 4.52
CA THR A 77 14.13 -18.41 4.14
C THR A 77 15.50 -18.56 3.50
N ASN A 78 16.03 -19.79 3.56
CA ASN A 78 17.22 -20.23 2.81
C ASN A 78 16.85 -21.07 1.59
N SER A 79 15.56 -21.14 1.20
CA SER A 79 15.13 -21.85 0.01
C SER A 79 15.88 -21.36 -1.23
N THR A 80 16.37 -22.28 -2.04
CA THR A 80 17.10 -21.94 -3.27
C THR A 80 16.20 -21.35 -4.35
N GLU A 81 14.90 -21.61 -4.28
CA GLU A 81 13.87 -20.99 -5.10
C GLU A 81 12.60 -20.82 -4.29
N ILE A 82 11.83 -19.78 -4.60
CA ILE A 82 10.57 -19.45 -3.95
C ILE A 82 9.50 -19.33 -5.03
N ILE A 83 8.43 -20.10 -4.88
CA ILE A 83 7.28 -20.09 -5.78
C ILE A 83 6.14 -19.33 -5.11
N LEU A 84 5.56 -18.38 -5.81
CA LEU A 84 4.29 -17.76 -5.45
C LEU A 84 3.15 -18.47 -6.19
N LYS A 85 2.12 -18.87 -5.46
CA LYS A 85 0.85 -19.35 -6.00
C LYS A 85 -0.27 -18.52 -5.37
N ALA A 86 -1.12 -17.90 -6.21
CA ALA A 86 -2.23 -17.09 -5.73
C ALA A 86 -3.50 -17.35 -6.55
N GLU A 87 -4.64 -17.36 -5.85
CA GLU A 87 -5.98 -17.26 -6.42
C GLU A 87 -6.37 -15.78 -6.43
N LEU A 88 -6.87 -15.32 -7.57
CA LEU A 88 -7.10 -13.90 -7.82
C LEU A 88 -8.59 -13.58 -7.70
N ALA A 89 -8.89 -12.51 -7.01
CA ALA A 89 -10.22 -11.94 -6.97
C ALA A 89 -10.47 -11.02 -8.18
N TRP A 90 -11.70 -10.50 -8.25
CA TRP A 90 -12.13 -9.53 -9.25
C TRP A 90 -11.21 -8.30 -9.35
N ASP A 91 -11.12 -7.73 -10.52
CA ASP A 91 -10.44 -6.47 -10.80
C ASP A 91 -11.23 -5.58 -11.78
N LEU A 92 -10.92 -4.28 -11.81
CA LEU A 92 -11.61 -3.29 -12.67
C LEU A 92 -11.29 -3.39 -14.17
N GLY A 93 -10.37 -4.23 -14.61
CA GLY A 93 -10.05 -4.43 -16.01
C GLY A 93 -9.35 -3.26 -16.74
N LEU A 94 -9.09 -2.14 -16.09
CA LEU A 94 -8.79 -0.85 -16.71
C LEU A 94 -7.31 -0.56 -16.99
N LYS A 95 -6.36 -1.40 -16.58
CA LYS A 95 -4.92 -1.05 -16.61
C LYS A 95 -4.03 -2.18 -17.11
N HIS A 96 -2.75 -1.86 -17.35
CA HIS A 96 -1.75 -2.83 -17.75
C HIS A 96 -1.66 -3.97 -16.72
N ASN A 97 -1.61 -5.21 -17.19
CA ASN A 97 -1.76 -6.41 -16.36
C ASN A 97 -0.76 -6.49 -15.19
N VAL A 98 0.47 -6.08 -15.38
CA VAL A 98 1.51 -6.12 -14.33
C VAL A 98 1.25 -5.08 -13.23
N GLY A 99 0.97 -3.83 -13.60
CA GLY A 99 0.62 -2.77 -12.66
C GLY A 99 -0.74 -2.95 -11.99
N ARG A 100 -1.56 -3.89 -12.47
CA ARG A 100 -2.89 -4.19 -11.95
C ARG A 100 -2.90 -5.44 -11.07
N ARG A 101 -2.43 -6.57 -11.60
CA ARG A 101 -2.57 -7.92 -11.02
C ARG A 101 -1.22 -8.61 -10.74
N GLY A 102 -0.10 -7.91 -10.97
CA GLY A 102 1.23 -8.45 -10.75
C GLY A 102 1.67 -8.40 -9.29
N PHE A 103 2.57 -9.32 -8.97
CA PHE A 103 3.30 -9.36 -7.70
C PHE A 103 4.76 -9.06 -8.00
N ASP A 104 5.41 -8.24 -7.19
CA ASP A 104 6.85 -8.07 -7.31
C ASP A 104 7.56 -8.38 -6.00
N SER A 105 8.78 -8.91 -6.12
CA SER A 105 9.56 -9.30 -4.96
C SER A 105 10.82 -8.46 -4.82
N TYR A 106 11.23 -8.31 -3.57
CA TYR A 106 12.47 -7.68 -3.16
C TYR A 106 13.25 -8.61 -2.22
N ILE A 107 14.56 -8.48 -2.25
CA ILE A 107 15.47 -9.17 -1.34
C ILE A 107 16.18 -8.14 -0.49
N ARG A 108 16.21 -8.35 0.84
CA ARG A 108 17.02 -7.56 1.75
C ARG A 108 18.46 -8.04 1.74
N HIS A 109 19.37 -7.12 1.54
CA HIS A 109 20.81 -7.34 1.63
C HIS A 109 21.33 -7.14 3.06
N PRO A 110 22.56 -7.63 3.37
CA PRO A 110 23.15 -7.47 4.70
C PRO A 110 23.36 -6.00 5.13
N ASP A 111 23.47 -5.08 4.20
CA ASP A 111 23.57 -3.62 4.47
C ASP A 111 22.20 -2.98 4.75
N GLY A 112 21.12 -3.78 4.76
CA GLY A 112 19.75 -3.32 4.97
C GLY A 112 19.04 -2.83 3.72
N SER A 113 19.74 -2.68 2.58
CA SER A 113 19.09 -2.28 1.33
C SER A 113 18.16 -3.37 0.79
N LEU A 114 17.08 -2.93 0.15
CA LEU A 114 16.11 -3.80 -0.54
C LEU A 114 16.22 -3.60 -2.05
N THR A 115 16.51 -4.65 -2.80
CA THR A 115 16.55 -4.60 -4.25
C THR A 115 15.46 -5.43 -4.88
N PHE A 116 14.88 -4.90 -5.97
CA PHE A 116 13.93 -5.62 -6.81
C PHE A 116 14.58 -6.91 -7.31
N HIS A 117 13.81 -8.00 -7.27
CA HIS A 117 14.32 -9.28 -7.71
C HIS A 117 13.53 -9.85 -8.89
N ARG A 118 12.24 -10.09 -8.71
CA ARG A 118 11.40 -10.72 -9.74
C ARG A 118 9.98 -10.18 -9.75
N LEU A 119 9.31 -10.52 -10.85
CA LEU A 119 7.92 -10.23 -11.10
C LEU A 119 7.19 -11.55 -11.39
N VAL A 120 6.04 -11.74 -10.73
CA VAL A 120 5.08 -12.80 -11.06
C VAL A 120 3.79 -12.12 -11.52
N ARG A 121 3.30 -12.52 -12.68
CA ARG A 121 2.08 -11.94 -13.26
C ARG A 121 1.18 -13.03 -13.84
N PRO A 122 -0.14 -12.92 -13.65
CA PRO A 122 -1.11 -13.78 -14.34
C PRO A 122 -1.20 -13.42 -15.82
N GLY A 123 -1.75 -14.30 -16.62
CA GLY A 123 -2.27 -13.93 -17.93
C GLY A 123 -3.46 -12.97 -17.83
N PRO A 124 -3.89 -12.36 -18.95
CA PRO A 124 -4.95 -11.33 -18.93
C PRO A 124 -6.30 -11.81 -18.40
N GLN A 125 -6.60 -13.08 -18.53
CA GLN A 125 -7.87 -13.71 -18.18
C GLN A 125 -7.75 -14.76 -17.05
N ASP A 126 -6.55 -14.95 -16.48
CA ASP A 126 -6.32 -16.02 -15.50
C ASP A 126 -6.93 -15.67 -14.14
N ASP A 127 -7.60 -16.63 -13.50
CA ASP A 127 -8.12 -16.51 -12.15
C ASP A 127 -7.09 -16.90 -11.07
N SER A 128 -5.91 -17.32 -11.49
CA SER A 128 -4.82 -17.71 -10.62
C SER A 128 -3.47 -17.43 -11.26
N VAL A 129 -2.44 -17.46 -10.45
CA VAL A 129 -1.05 -17.35 -10.91
C VAL A 129 -0.16 -18.28 -10.12
N ILE A 130 0.79 -18.88 -10.81
CA ILE A 130 1.91 -19.61 -10.21
C ILE A 130 3.20 -19.18 -10.91
N GLY A 131 4.25 -18.89 -10.14
CA GLY A 131 5.53 -18.52 -10.72
C GLY A 131 6.65 -18.36 -9.70
N SER A 132 7.89 -18.47 -10.19
CA SER A 132 9.08 -18.22 -9.37
C SER A 132 9.18 -16.74 -9.05
N CYS A 133 8.97 -16.37 -7.79
CA CYS A 133 9.09 -15.00 -7.31
C CYS A 133 10.49 -14.67 -6.76
N ALA A 134 11.31 -15.67 -6.42
CA ALA A 134 12.70 -15.44 -6.06
C ALA A 134 13.59 -16.66 -6.35
N GLN A 135 14.87 -16.40 -6.60
CA GLN A 135 15.95 -17.40 -6.67
C GLN A 135 17.07 -17.02 -5.71
N ASN A 136 17.59 -18.00 -5.00
CA ASN A 136 18.67 -17.87 -4.03
C ASN A 136 19.62 -19.07 -4.13
N PRO A 137 20.40 -19.17 -5.23
CA PRO A 137 21.24 -20.36 -5.48
C PRO A 137 22.25 -20.65 -4.37
N SER A 138 22.60 -19.63 -3.59
CA SER A 138 23.53 -19.78 -2.46
C SER A 138 22.93 -20.50 -1.25
N GLY A 139 21.59 -20.62 -1.16
CA GLY A 139 20.92 -21.19 0.00
C GLY A 139 21.18 -20.44 1.32
N VAL A 140 21.60 -19.17 1.25
CA VAL A 140 21.81 -18.32 2.43
C VAL A 140 20.46 -17.81 2.93
N MET A 141 20.27 -17.78 4.25
CA MET A 141 19.09 -17.21 4.87
C MET A 141 18.94 -15.72 4.49
N ARG A 142 17.82 -15.34 3.87
CA ARG A 142 17.51 -13.97 3.43
C ARG A 142 16.08 -13.60 3.74
N GLU A 143 15.84 -12.31 3.92
CA GLU A 143 14.51 -11.74 4.01
C GLU A 143 13.97 -11.39 2.62
N TYR A 144 12.71 -11.71 2.40
CA TYR A 144 11.96 -11.44 1.17
C TYR A 144 10.74 -10.62 1.47
N TRP A 145 10.46 -9.67 0.57
CA TRP A 145 9.24 -8.85 0.54
C TRP A 145 8.53 -9.14 -0.78
N ILE A 146 7.26 -9.51 -0.72
CA ILE A 146 6.43 -9.74 -1.90
C ILE A 146 5.26 -8.79 -1.83
N ASN A 147 5.26 -7.75 -2.67
CA ASN A 147 4.15 -6.82 -2.77
C ASN A 147 3.00 -7.43 -3.55
N LEU A 148 1.78 -7.19 -3.09
CA LEU A 148 0.54 -7.66 -3.68
C LEU A 148 0.01 -6.68 -4.74
N PRO A 149 -0.94 -7.12 -5.60
CA PRO A 149 -1.49 -6.31 -6.68
C PRO A 149 -2.18 -5.03 -6.20
N PRO A 150 -1.87 -3.85 -6.77
CA PRO A 150 -2.52 -2.60 -6.36
C PRO A 150 -3.96 -2.43 -6.88
N TYR A 151 -4.34 -3.11 -7.96
CA TYR A 151 -5.69 -3.03 -8.57
C TYR A 151 -6.37 -4.38 -8.77
N GLY A 152 -5.75 -5.47 -8.34
CA GLY A 152 -6.34 -6.79 -8.23
C GLY A 152 -6.49 -7.18 -6.77
N GLY A 153 -7.47 -8.02 -6.48
CA GLY A 153 -7.60 -8.68 -5.19
C GLY A 153 -7.04 -10.09 -5.25
N VAL A 154 -6.88 -10.69 -4.08
CA VAL A 154 -6.53 -12.10 -3.92
C VAL A 154 -7.48 -12.74 -2.93
N THR A 155 -7.73 -14.04 -3.07
CA THR A 155 -8.54 -14.83 -2.13
C THR A 155 -7.70 -15.85 -1.39
N LYS A 156 -6.57 -16.27 -1.97
CA LYS A 156 -5.63 -17.20 -1.36
C LYS A 156 -4.22 -16.95 -1.87
N ILE A 157 -3.23 -17.09 -0.99
CA ILE A 157 -1.81 -17.05 -1.36
C ILE A 157 -1.08 -18.18 -0.65
N GLU A 158 -0.30 -18.94 -1.42
CA GLU A 158 0.59 -19.96 -0.92
C GLU A 158 2.03 -19.67 -1.40
N ILE A 159 2.99 -19.85 -0.51
CA ILE A 159 4.42 -19.76 -0.81
C ILE A 159 5.02 -21.17 -0.82
N GLY A 160 5.56 -21.56 -1.98
CA GLY A 160 6.28 -22.81 -2.18
C GLY A 160 7.77 -22.63 -1.88
N LEU A 161 8.29 -23.42 -0.95
CA LEU A 161 9.70 -23.48 -0.56
C LEU A 161 10.21 -24.88 -0.76
N LYS A 162 11.51 -25.04 -1.01
CA LYS A 162 12.13 -26.39 -1.04
C LYS A 162 11.88 -27.10 0.30
N ALA A 163 11.65 -28.41 0.24
CA ALA A 163 11.22 -29.19 1.42
C ALA A 163 12.20 -29.11 2.59
N GLU A 164 13.49 -29.03 2.29
CA GLU A 164 14.58 -28.90 3.28
C GLU A 164 14.83 -27.48 3.77
N ALA A 165 14.17 -26.48 3.15
CA ALA A 165 14.40 -25.09 3.49
C ALA A 165 13.79 -24.70 4.83
N GLN A 166 14.49 -23.85 5.55
CA GLN A 166 14.01 -23.21 6.76
C GLN A 166 13.13 -22.02 6.41
N LEU A 167 12.11 -21.79 7.21
CA LEU A 167 11.23 -20.61 7.16
C LEU A 167 11.21 -19.95 8.54
N GLU A 168 11.53 -18.66 8.59
CA GLU A 168 11.52 -17.85 9.80
C GLU A 168 10.65 -16.60 9.62
N ALA A 169 10.11 -16.08 10.72
CA ALA A 169 9.45 -14.78 10.72
C ALA A 169 10.45 -13.66 10.33
N PRO A 170 10.00 -12.60 9.65
CA PRO A 170 10.86 -11.48 9.34
C PRO A 170 11.25 -10.71 10.61
N PRO A 171 12.35 -9.94 10.60
CA PRO A 171 12.65 -9.02 11.68
C PRO A 171 11.58 -7.90 11.75
N PRO A 172 11.39 -7.27 12.91
CA PRO A 172 10.56 -6.07 13.00
C PRO A 172 11.13 -4.96 12.09
N HIS A 173 10.25 -4.08 11.64
CA HIS A 173 10.65 -2.89 10.90
C HIS A 173 11.50 -1.94 11.76
N ALA A 174 12.35 -1.14 11.10
CA ALA A 174 13.06 -0.05 11.77
C ALA A 174 12.10 1.00 12.35
N ILE A 175 10.97 1.24 11.66
CA ILE A 175 9.86 2.06 12.15
C ILE A 175 8.76 1.11 12.65
N PRO A 176 8.54 1.03 13.99
CA PRO A 176 7.68 0.00 14.58
C PRO A 176 6.19 0.13 14.25
N LYS A 177 5.73 1.32 13.86
CA LYS A 177 4.33 1.60 13.54
C LYS A 177 4.18 1.88 12.05
N PRO A 178 3.05 1.52 11.44
CA PRO A 178 2.83 1.73 10.02
C PRO A 178 2.71 3.21 9.64
N ILE A 179 3.02 3.51 8.38
CA ILE A 179 2.71 4.77 7.71
C ILE A 179 1.45 4.56 6.87
N LEU A 180 0.40 5.33 7.14
CA LEU A 180 -0.87 5.23 6.42
C LEU A 180 -1.00 6.34 5.38
N PHE A 181 -1.44 5.97 4.19
CA PHE A 181 -1.77 6.85 3.08
C PHE A 181 -3.25 6.72 2.74
N TYR A 182 -4.01 7.81 2.81
CA TYR A 182 -5.39 7.86 2.34
C TYR A 182 -5.50 8.79 1.15
N GLY A 183 -6.11 8.30 0.05
CA GLY A 183 -6.15 9.12 -1.14
C GLY A 183 -6.89 8.53 -2.34
N SER A 184 -6.43 8.94 -3.50
CA SER A 184 -7.02 8.69 -4.81
C SER A 184 -6.47 7.46 -5.51
N SER A 185 -6.71 7.37 -6.83
CA SER A 185 -6.04 6.42 -7.74
C SER A 185 -4.53 6.56 -7.73
N ILE A 186 -4.01 7.75 -7.48
CA ILE A 186 -2.58 8.02 -7.41
C ILE A 186 -2.00 7.34 -6.16
N THR A 187 -2.63 7.50 -5.02
CA THR A 187 -2.27 6.82 -3.77
C THR A 187 -2.41 5.31 -3.89
N GLN A 188 -3.47 4.81 -4.55
CA GLN A 188 -3.65 3.39 -4.83
C GLN A 188 -2.54 2.81 -5.72
N GLY A 189 -1.85 3.64 -6.51
CA GLY A 189 -0.76 3.24 -7.38
C GLY A 189 -1.13 3.13 -8.85
N GLY A 190 -2.14 3.89 -9.29
CA GLY A 190 -2.58 3.90 -10.68
C GLY A 190 -1.46 4.31 -11.64
N CYS A 191 -1.25 3.54 -12.71
CA CYS A 191 -0.24 3.71 -13.75
C CYS A 191 1.22 3.42 -13.31
N ALA A 192 1.46 2.90 -12.12
CA ALA A 192 2.72 2.26 -11.79
C ALA A 192 2.92 1.00 -12.65
N SER A 193 4.14 0.74 -13.10
CA SER A 193 4.45 -0.45 -13.91
C SER A 193 4.35 -1.74 -13.10
N ARG A 194 4.52 -1.68 -11.78
CA ARG A 194 4.46 -2.81 -10.83
C ARG A 194 4.20 -2.30 -9.40
N PRO A 195 3.78 -3.16 -8.46
CA PRO A 195 3.39 -2.73 -7.10
C PRO A 195 4.45 -1.91 -6.37
N GLY A 196 5.71 -2.34 -6.40
CA GLY A 196 6.81 -1.67 -5.71
C GLY A 196 7.28 -0.37 -6.36
N SER A 197 6.71 0.06 -7.51
CA SER A 197 7.02 1.32 -8.17
C SER A 197 6.08 2.46 -7.79
N THR A 198 5.12 2.26 -6.89
CA THR A 198 4.30 3.34 -6.33
C THR A 198 5.11 4.19 -5.36
N TYR A 199 4.79 5.49 -5.25
CA TYR A 199 5.50 6.37 -4.30
C TYR A 199 5.38 5.87 -2.86
N THR A 200 4.22 5.35 -2.48
CA THR A 200 3.95 4.81 -1.15
C THR A 200 4.84 3.61 -0.82
N SER A 201 4.96 2.67 -1.77
CA SER A 201 5.84 1.50 -1.61
C SER A 201 7.33 1.90 -1.58
N MET A 202 7.74 2.86 -2.41
CA MET A 202 9.12 3.36 -2.40
C MET A 202 9.46 4.03 -1.06
N LEU A 203 8.57 4.86 -0.52
CA LEU A 203 8.74 5.52 0.78
C LEU A 203 8.89 4.51 1.91
N CYS A 204 7.93 3.60 2.04
CA CYS A 204 7.93 2.63 3.15
C CYS A 204 9.10 1.65 3.06
N ARG A 205 9.45 1.20 1.85
CA ARG A 205 10.63 0.37 1.64
C ARG A 205 11.94 1.08 2.02
N THR A 206 12.08 2.37 1.71
CA THR A 206 13.28 3.17 2.04
C THR A 206 13.37 3.45 3.54
N LEU A 207 12.23 3.66 4.20
CA LEU A 207 12.15 3.95 5.62
C LEU A 207 12.16 2.69 6.49
N ASP A 208 12.06 1.52 5.88
CA ASP A 208 11.83 0.24 6.57
C ASP A 208 10.64 0.34 7.52
N ALA A 209 9.46 0.57 6.96
CA ALA A 209 8.18 0.73 7.63
C ALA A 209 7.10 -0.10 6.96
N GLU A 210 6.13 -0.57 7.73
CA GLU A 210 4.89 -1.11 7.17
C GLU A 210 4.10 -0.01 6.45
N GLN A 211 3.57 -0.35 5.28
CA GLN A 211 2.69 0.52 4.50
C GLN A 211 1.24 0.13 4.72
N ILE A 212 0.37 1.10 5.07
CA ILE A 212 -1.08 0.94 4.95
C ILE A 212 -1.54 1.87 3.83
N ASN A 213 -2.10 1.29 2.75
CA ASN A 213 -2.57 2.06 1.60
C ASN A 213 -4.09 2.02 1.51
N LEU A 214 -4.72 3.14 1.81
CA LEU A 214 -6.15 3.39 1.67
C LEU A 214 -6.43 4.37 0.51
N GLY A 215 -5.72 4.19 -0.61
CA GLY A 215 -6.04 4.82 -1.89
C GLY A 215 -7.19 4.11 -2.58
N PHE A 216 -8.17 4.88 -3.10
CA PHE A 216 -9.36 4.36 -3.75
C PHE A 216 -9.63 5.12 -5.05
N SER A 217 -9.36 4.51 -6.19
CA SER A 217 -9.45 5.10 -7.52
C SER A 217 -10.83 5.73 -7.79
N GLY A 218 -10.91 7.07 -7.90
CA GLY A 218 -12.16 7.79 -8.10
C GLY A 218 -13.10 7.81 -6.87
N CYS A 219 -12.74 7.17 -5.76
CA CYS A 219 -13.66 6.85 -4.67
C CYS A 219 -13.18 7.24 -3.26
N GLY A 220 -11.97 7.76 -3.08
CA GLY A 220 -11.53 8.35 -1.81
C GLY A 220 -12.16 9.74 -1.65
N LYS A 221 -13.30 9.84 -0.95
CA LYS A 221 -14.12 11.07 -0.92
C LYS A 221 -14.16 11.75 0.44
N GLY A 222 -13.35 11.32 1.41
CA GLY A 222 -13.25 11.95 2.72
C GLY A 222 -14.44 11.70 3.64
N GLU A 223 -15.06 10.53 3.55
CA GLU A 223 -16.18 10.15 4.42
C GLU A 223 -15.73 10.07 5.90
N PRO A 224 -16.52 10.64 6.84
CA PRO A 224 -16.19 10.65 8.26
C PRO A 224 -15.93 9.24 8.83
N ALA A 225 -16.71 8.24 8.43
CA ALA A 225 -16.56 6.88 8.90
C ALA A 225 -15.21 6.24 8.53
N VAL A 226 -14.60 6.65 7.39
CA VAL A 226 -13.26 6.25 7.01
C VAL A 226 -12.22 6.93 7.92
N ALA A 227 -12.40 8.23 8.22
CA ALA A 227 -11.52 8.93 9.16
C ALA A 227 -11.59 8.31 10.57
N GLU A 228 -12.78 7.92 11.04
CA GLU A 228 -12.98 7.23 12.31
C GLU A 228 -12.28 5.87 12.34
N ALA A 229 -12.38 5.09 11.25
CA ALA A 229 -11.69 3.81 11.14
C ALA A 229 -10.14 3.97 11.14
N ILE A 230 -9.63 4.98 10.44
CA ILE A 230 -8.20 5.32 10.47
C ILE A 230 -7.76 5.74 11.89
N ALA A 231 -8.59 6.51 12.57
CA ALA A 231 -8.31 6.99 13.92
C ALA A 231 -8.26 5.87 15.01
N GLU A 232 -8.64 4.63 14.68
CA GLU A 232 -8.46 3.48 15.56
C GLU A 232 -7.05 2.87 15.49
N LEU A 233 -6.28 3.21 14.45
CA LEU A 233 -4.98 2.59 14.18
C LEU A 233 -3.85 3.36 14.87
N ASP A 234 -2.87 2.64 15.40
CA ASP A 234 -1.66 3.21 15.98
C ASP A 234 -0.60 3.41 14.87
N LEU A 235 -0.42 4.65 14.44
CA LEU A 235 0.36 5.02 13.26
C LEU A 235 1.66 5.77 13.63
N ALA A 236 2.70 5.64 12.80
CA ALA A 236 3.90 6.47 12.86
C ALA A 236 3.68 7.84 12.17
N ALA A 237 2.97 7.85 11.05
CA ALA A 237 2.59 9.05 10.31
C ALA A 237 1.33 8.77 9.48
N PHE A 238 0.59 9.83 9.18
CA PHE A 238 -0.57 9.80 8.29
C PHE A 238 -0.38 10.77 7.13
N VAL A 239 -0.62 10.30 5.90
CA VAL A 239 -0.56 11.10 4.66
C VAL A 239 -1.95 11.22 4.06
N LEU A 240 -2.45 12.45 3.92
CA LEU A 240 -3.78 12.78 3.42
C LEU A 240 -3.69 13.38 2.01
N ASP A 241 -4.18 12.63 0.99
CA ASP A 241 -3.99 12.92 -0.44
C ASP A 241 -5.21 12.50 -1.29
N TYR A 242 -6.44 12.96 -0.93
CA TYR A 242 -7.65 12.54 -1.67
C TYR A 242 -8.26 13.60 -2.57
N ASP A 243 -7.66 14.77 -2.69
CA ASP A 243 -8.11 15.92 -3.48
C ASP A 243 -8.67 15.54 -4.86
N HIS A 244 -7.95 14.71 -5.61
CA HIS A 244 -8.36 14.28 -6.95
C HIS A 244 -9.75 13.63 -7.03
N ASN A 245 -10.24 13.04 -5.93
CA ASN A 245 -11.49 12.28 -5.91
C ASN A 245 -12.67 13.03 -5.31
N ALA A 246 -12.45 14.18 -4.68
CA ALA A 246 -13.54 15.05 -4.27
C ALA A 246 -14.34 15.47 -5.52
N PRO A 247 -15.65 15.18 -5.63
CA PRO A 247 -16.41 15.40 -6.86
C PRO A 247 -16.46 16.86 -7.29
N THR A 248 -16.51 17.77 -6.32
CA THR A 248 -16.54 19.23 -6.55
C THR A 248 -15.66 19.96 -5.55
N VAL A 249 -15.41 21.24 -5.77
CA VAL A 249 -14.69 22.13 -4.85
C VAL A 249 -15.42 22.22 -3.51
N GLU A 250 -16.75 22.36 -3.55
CA GLU A 250 -17.61 22.47 -2.35
C GLU A 250 -17.59 21.18 -1.53
N HIS A 251 -17.52 20.01 -2.18
CA HIS A 251 -17.38 18.75 -1.48
C HIS A 251 -16.04 18.68 -0.73
N LEU A 252 -14.94 19.09 -1.37
CA LEU A 252 -13.63 19.13 -0.74
C LEU A 252 -13.62 20.09 0.46
N GLU A 253 -14.22 21.27 0.31
CA GLU A 253 -14.35 22.25 1.39
C GLU A 253 -15.13 21.69 2.59
N ALA A 254 -16.23 20.98 2.33
CA ALA A 254 -17.06 20.38 3.37
C ALA A 254 -16.39 19.22 4.09
N THR A 255 -15.50 18.48 3.42
CA THR A 255 -14.97 17.20 3.95
C THR A 255 -13.54 17.28 4.46
N HIS A 256 -12.64 18.06 3.83
CA HIS A 256 -11.20 17.96 4.07
C HIS A 256 -10.79 18.33 5.51
N SER A 257 -11.23 19.49 5.99
CA SER A 257 -10.95 19.92 7.37
C SER A 257 -11.61 19.01 8.41
N ASN A 258 -12.81 18.49 8.12
CA ASN A 258 -13.51 17.57 9.02
C ASN A 258 -12.78 16.23 9.14
N PHE A 259 -12.35 15.67 8.03
CA PHE A 259 -11.57 14.41 7.99
C PHE A 259 -10.29 14.54 8.82
N PHE A 260 -9.54 15.63 8.61
CA PHE A 260 -8.34 15.93 9.39
C PHE A 260 -8.66 16.02 10.89
N LYS A 261 -9.71 16.77 11.29
CA LYS A 261 -10.07 16.98 12.68
C LYS A 261 -10.47 15.70 13.42
N ILE A 262 -11.17 14.78 12.77
CA ILE A 262 -11.54 13.48 13.36
C ILE A 262 -10.27 12.72 13.77
N ILE A 263 -9.29 12.62 12.89
CA ILE A 263 -8.04 11.92 13.17
C ILE A 263 -7.22 12.67 14.23
N ARG A 264 -7.07 13.99 14.10
CA ARG A 264 -6.31 14.82 15.04
C ARG A 264 -6.88 14.78 16.45
N ALA A 265 -8.20 14.75 16.60
CA ALA A 265 -8.85 14.66 17.90
C ALA A 265 -8.49 13.38 18.66
N LYS A 266 -8.30 12.27 17.94
CA LYS A 266 -7.92 10.97 18.52
C LYS A 266 -6.41 10.86 18.72
N HIS A 267 -5.63 11.46 17.83
CA HIS A 267 -4.18 11.39 17.81
C HIS A 267 -3.55 12.80 17.84
N PRO A 268 -3.47 13.45 19.01
CA PRO A 268 -2.98 14.84 19.11
C PRO A 268 -1.53 15.03 18.60
N GLU A 269 -0.69 14.01 18.74
CA GLU A 269 0.74 14.07 18.43
C GLU A 269 1.12 13.39 17.10
N LEU A 270 0.16 12.74 16.40
CA LEU A 270 0.45 12.05 15.14
C LEU A 270 0.92 13.05 14.07
N PRO A 271 2.08 12.85 13.44
CA PRO A 271 2.44 13.61 12.26
C PRO A 271 1.42 13.39 11.13
N ILE A 272 0.77 14.46 10.69
CA ILE A 272 -0.17 14.45 9.56
C ILE A 272 0.42 15.29 8.44
N ILE A 273 0.66 14.65 7.30
CA ILE A 273 1.17 15.29 6.09
C ILE A 273 0.02 15.45 5.12
N ILE A 274 -0.34 16.69 4.83
CA ILE A 274 -1.39 17.04 3.89
C ILE A 274 -0.75 17.33 2.54
N ILE A 275 -1.23 16.71 1.47
CA ILE A 275 -0.71 16.88 0.13
C ILE A 275 -1.82 17.38 -0.79
N SER A 276 -1.57 18.47 -1.54
CA SER A 276 -2.44 18.87 -2.64
C SER A 276 -2.09 18.12 -3.92
N ARG A 277 -3.00 18.11 -4.88
CA ARG A 277 -2.86 17.32 -6.11
C ARG A 277 -1.62 17.65 -6.93
N CYS A 278 -1.00 16.62 -7.51
CA CYS A 278 0.22 16.69 -8.33
C CYS A 278 -0.07 16.84 -9.84
N ASP A 279 -1.07 17.60 -10.21
CA ASP A 279 -1.57 17.70 -11.56
C ASP A 279 -0.63 18.45 -12.53
N PHE A 280 -0.61 18.03 -13.79
CA PHE A 280 0.07 18.74 -14.86
C PHE A 280 -0.61 20.09 -15.16
N TYR A 281 -1.94 20.13 -15.05
CA TYR A 281 -2.78 21.32 -15.30
C TYR A 281 -2.98 22.19 -14.04
N ALA A 282 -1.98 22.31 -13.19
CA ALA A 282 -2.04 22.95 -11.88
C ALA A 282 -2.48 24.44 -11.89
N SER A 283 -2.52 25.09 -13.06
CA SER A 283 -2.93 26.48 -13.22
C SER A 283 -4.44 26.67 -13.46
N GLU A 284 -5.23 25.60 -13.62
CA GLU A 284 -6.68 25.72 -13.77
C GLU A 284 -7.32 26.25 -12.48
N GLU A 285 -8.33 27.13 -12.60
CA GLU A 285 -8.93 27.83 -11.46
C GLU A 285 -9.52 26.87 -10.41
N SER A 286 -10.18 25.81 -10.86
CA SER A 286 -10.73 24.80 -9.94
C SER A 286 -9.63 24.06 -9.13
N ILE A 287 -8.45 23.89 -9.70
CA ILE A 287 -7.29 23.30 -9.05
C ILE A 287 -6.70 24.26 -8.02
N LEU A 288 -6.62 25.53 -8.36
CA LEU A 288 -6.15 26.57 -7.44
C LEU A 288 -7.10 26.70 -6.23
N GLN A 289 -8.43 26.69 -6.44
CA GLN A 289 -9.42 26.71 -5.38
C GLN A 289 -9.28 25.49 -4.45
N ARG A 290 -9.11 24.29 -4.99
CA ARG A 290 -8.88 23.07 -4.21
C ARG A 290 -7.61 23.16 -3.38
N ARG A 291 -6.52 23.64 -3.95
CA ARG A 291 -5.25 23.87 -3.25
C ARG A 291 -5.43 24.82 -2.06
N GLU A 292 -6.18 25.91 -2.22
CA GLU A 292 -6.44 26.84 -1.13
C GLU A 292 -7.27 26.22 0.00
N ILE A 293 -8.25 25.38 -0.31
CA ILE A 293 -9.01 24.62 0.70
C ILE A 293 -8.08 23.72 1.54
N ILE A 294 -7.18 22.99 0.86
CA ILE A 294 -6.23 22.10 1.52
C ILE A 294 -5.23 22.91 2.36
N ARG A 295 -4.70 24.00 1.79
CA ARG A 295 -3.81 24.93 2.50
C ARG A 295 -4.48 25.55 3.71
N LYS A 296 -5.77 25.86 3.59
CA LYS A 296 -6.57 26.40 4.71
C LYS A 296 -6.68 25.39 5.85
N THR A 297 -6.89 24.09 5.57
CA THR A 297 -6.88 23.06 6.62
C THR A 297 -5.55 23.05 7.37
N TYR A 298 -4.43 23.13 6.67
CA TYR A 298 -3.09 23.21 7.27
C TYR A 298 -2.90 24.50 8.10
N THR A 299 -3.22 25.67 7.55
CA THR A 299 -3.04 26.94 8.25
C THR A 299 -3.96 27.09 9.47
N ASP A 300 -5.20 26.60 9.39
CA ASP A 300 -6.11 26.59 10.52
C ASP A 300 -5.57 25.69 11.67
N ALA A 301 -4.99 24.55 11.34
CA ALA A 301 -4.36 23.68 12.32
C ALA A 301 -3.15 24.35 13.00
N LEU A 302 -2.26 24.97 12.22
CA LEU A 302 -1.14 25.76 12.76
C LEU A 302 -1.59 26.89 13.68
N ASN A 303 -2.62 27.64 13.27
CA ASN A 303 -3.17 28.74 14.06
C ASN A 303 -3.81 28.24 15.37
N ALA A 304 -4.31 27.00 15.38
CA ALA A 304 -4.79 26.33 16.58
C ALA A 304 -3.66 25.76 17.47
N GLY A 305 -2.40 25.93 17.09
CA GLY A 305 -1.22 25.47 17.84
C GLY A 305 -0.75 24.06 17.52
N ASP A 306 -1.28 23.42 16.47
CA ASP A 306 -0.82 22.11 16.03
C ASP A 306 0.62 22.19 15.50
N LYS A 307 1.53 21.41 16.10
CA LYS A 307 2.95 21.38 15.72
C LYS A 307 3.31 20.14 14.88
N ASN A 308 2.36 19.25 14.67
CA ASN A 308 2.56 17.97 14.00
C ASN A 308 1.77 17.89 12.68
N VAL A 309 1.41 19.04 12.10
CA VAL A 309 0.81 19.14 10.77
C VAL A 309 1.81 19.70 9.77
N TYR A 310 1.86 19.11 8.57
CA TYR A 310 2.79 19.44 7.50
C TYR A 310 2.03 19.55 6.19
N PHE A 311 2.48 20.42 5.30
CA PHE A 311 1.88 20.61 3.98
C PHE A 311 2.93 20.43 2.88
N ILE A 312 2.58 19.65 1.87
CA ILE A 312 3.36 19.51 0.63
C ILE A 312 2.49 20.03 -0.52
N ASP A 313 2.96 21.07 -1.17
CA ASP A 313 2.28 21.59 -2.36
C ASP A 313 2.48 20.61 -3.53
N GLY A 314 1.37 20.10 -4.06
CA GLY A 314 1.39 19.16 -5.19
C GLY A 314 2.04 19.71 -6.45
N GLU A 315 2.06 21.03 -6.63
CA GLU A 315 2.70 21.70 -7.76
C GLU A 315 4.19 21.36 -7.90
N ILE A 316 4.86 21.13 -6.75
CA ILE A 316 6.32 20.83 -6.75
C ILE A 316 6.61 19.33 -6.90
N LEU A 317 5.62 18.45 -6.79
CA LEU A 317 5.83 16.99 -6.69
C LEU A 317 6.50 16.41 -7.95
N TRP A 318 6.17 16.94 -9.13
CA TRP A 318 6.82 16.51 -10.39
C TRP A 318 7.99 17.38 -10.81
N GLY A 319 8.40 18.36 -10.00
CA GLY A 319 9.44 19.33 -10.33
C GLY A 319 9.00 20.30 -11.42
N THR A 320 9.96 21.00 -12.03
CA THR A 320 9.73 22.00 -13.08
C THR A 320 10.07 21.53 -14.48
N GLU A 321 11.02 20.60 -14.59
CA GLU A 321 11.52 20.09 -15.87
C GLU A 321 10.86 18.77 -16.24
N MET A 322 10.54 18.58 -17.52
CA MET A 322 9.99 17.34 -18.07
C MET A 322 8.76 16.82 -17.29
N ARG A 323 7.88 17.73 -16.86
CA ARG A 323 6.68 17.36 -16.09
C ARG A 323 5.73 16.48 -16.91
N ASP A 324 5.62 16.70 -18.20
CA ASP A 324 4.87 15.91 -19.15
C ASP A 324 5.32 14.44 -19.20
N ALA A 325 6.63 14.17 -18.99
CA ALA A 325 7.16 12.81 -18.91
C ALA A 325 6.80 12.09 -17.61
N CYS A 326 6.26 12.79 -16.60
CA CYS A 326 5.90 12.20 -15.31
C CYS A 326 4.51 11.55 -15.30
N THR A 327 3.72 11.77 -16.33
CA THR A 327 2.31 11.38 -16.33
C THR A 327 1.94 10.56 -17.57
N TRP A 328 0.91 9.74 -17.42
CA TRP A 328 0.35 8.95 -18.51
C TRP A 328 -0.75 9.71 -19.26
N ASP A 329 -1.54 10.53 -18.57
CA ASP A 329 -2.74 11.19 -19.07
C ASP A 329 -2.91 12.66 -18.61
N GLY A 330 -1.85 13.26 -18.06
CA GLY A 330 -1.86 14.59 -17.47
C GLY A 330 -2.23 14.62 -15.98
N CYS A 331 -2.75 13.53 -15.43
CA CYS A 331 -3.20 13.40 -14.03
C CYS A 331 -2.48 12.27 -13.28
N HIS A 332 -2.45 11.07 -13.87
CA HIS A 332 -1.88 9.90 -13.19
C HIS A 332 -0.37 9.79 -13.43
N PRO A 333 0.44 9.71 -12.35
CA PRO A 333 1.88 9.49 -12.48
C PRO A 333 2.20 8.14 -13.10
N ASN A 334 3.20 8.11 -13.97
CA ASN A 334 3.94 6.89 -14.31
C ASN A 334 5.08 6.66 -13.29
N ASP A 335 5.97 5.68 -13.55
CA ASP A 335 7.08 5.38 -12.63
C ASP A 335 8.01 6.59 -12.37
N LEU A 336 8.24 7.46 -13.36
CA LEU A 336 9.02 8.69 -13.18
C LEU A 336 8.29 9.67 -12.27
N GLY A 337 6.99 9.86 -12.50
CA GLY A 337 6.16 10.73 -11.65
C GLY A 337 6.11 10.24 -10.21
N PHE A 338 5.92 8.94 -9.99
CA PHE A 338 5.97 8.33 -8.66
C PHE A 338 7.33 8.46 -7.99
N TYR A 339 8.42 8.31 -8.74
CA TYR A 339 9.76 8.50 -8.21
C TYR A 339 9.99 9.96 -7.77
N ARG A 340 9.55 10.93 -8.55
CA ARG A 340 9.64 12.36 -8.15
C ARG A 340 8.76 12.69 -6.93
N MET A 341 7.56 12.11 -6.82
CA MET A 341 6.76 12.22 -5.60
C MET A 341 7.52 11.65 -4.40
N TYR A 342 8.10 10.45 -4.54
CA TYR A 342 8.95 9.85 -3.52
C TYR A 342 10.09 10.79 -3.10
N GLU A 343 10.85 11.37 -4.03
CA GLU A 343 11.96 12.28 -3.72
C GLU A 343 11.52 13.53 -2.95
N ARG A 344 10.30 14.03 -3.18
CA ARG A 344 9.77 15.22 -2.50
C ARG A 344 9.14 14.90 -1.14
N ILE A 345 8.52 13.76 -0.99
CA ILE A 345 7.82 13.38 0.25
C ILE A 345 8.80 12.78 1.26
N LEU A 346 9.81 12.02 0.82
CA LEU A 346 10.77 11.35 1.70
C LEU A 346 11.45 12.27 2.73
N PRO A 347 11.97 13.47 2.36
CA PRO A 347 12.59 14.36 3.34
C PRO A 347 11.63 14.81 4.45
N VAL A 348 10.36 15.04 4.12
CA VAL A 348 9.33 15.42 5.10
C VAL A 348 9.05 14.24 6.04
N LEU A 349 8.88 13.02 5.51
CA LEU A 349 8.70 11.82 6.34
C LEU A 349 9.91 11.56 7.24
N LYS A 350 11.13 11.71 6.73
CA LYS A 350 12.35 11.58 7.56
C LYS A 350 12.36 12.60 8.70
N GLN A 351 12.03 13.85 8.40
CA GLN A 351 11.97 14.92 9.41
C GLN A 351 10.96 14.58 10.51
N VAL A 352 9.71 14.24 10.15
CA VAL A 352 8.64 14.01 11.14
C VAL A 352 8.85 12.74 11.95
N LEU A 353 9.54 11.74 11.38
CA LEU A 353 9.91 10.50 12.06
C LEU A 353 11.27 10.58 12.78
N SER A 354 11.91 11.75 12.78
CA SER A 354 13.22 11.99 13.39
C SER A 354 14.33 11.04 12.89
N ILE A 355 14.28 10.70 11.59
CA ILE A 355 15.26 9.83 10.92
C ILE A 355 16.32 10.70 10.23
N LYS A 356 17.58 10.35 10.45
CA LYS A 356 18.73 11.05 9.84
C LYS A 356 18.95 10.66 8.37
#